data_acbf4e772b4101acb7bef653ef738b4e
#
_entry.id   acbf4e772b4101acb7bef653ef738b4e
#
_cell.length_a   1.000
_cell.length_b   1.000
_cell.length_c   1.000
_cell.angle_alpha   90.00
_cell.angle_beta   90.00
_cell.angle_gamma   90.00
#
_symmetry.space_group_name_H-M   'P 1'
#
loop_
_entity.id
_entity.type
_entity.pdbx_description
1 polymer ?
#
loop_
_entity_poly.entity_id
_entity_poly.type
_entity_poly.pdbx_seq_one_letter_code
_entity_poly.pdbx_strand_id
1 'polypeptide(L)'
;MTVRTGTRAAKLYGGADPIEDYYCNYGVNPDYHAAIERHGMVVSGVGEAGEMRIVELSDHPFFLATLFLPQARSTASRPHPLIVGYASAVAGVRHVERR
;
A
#
# COMPACT_ATOMS: atom_id res chain seq x y z
N MET A 1 -10.01 -0.01 7.39
CA MET A 1 -8.74 0.74 7.13
C MET A 1 -9.07 2.03 6.39
N THR A 2 -8.46 3.11 6.81
CA THR A 2 -8.60 4.41 6.15
C THR A 2 -7.37 4.67 5.28
N VAL A 3 -7.59 4.99 4.00
CA VAL A 3 -6.52 5.28 3.05
C VAL A 3 -6.45 6.79 2.84
N ARG A 4 -5.26 7.36 3.06
CA ARG A 4 -5.06 8.82 2.97
C ARG A 4 -5.15 9.31 1.54
N THR A 5 -5.88 10.41 1.34
CA THR A 5 -6.03 11.07 0.04
C THR A 5 -4.67 11.52 -0.51
N GLY A 6 -4.52 11.45 -1.83
CA GLY A 6 -3.31 11.91 -2.51
C GLY A 6 -2.17 10.90 -2.53
N THR A 7 -2.39 9.70 -2.01
CA THR A 7 -1.39 8.63 -2.00
C THR A 7 -1.60 7.69 -3.19
N ARG A 8 -0.57 6.91 -3.50
CA ARG A 8 -0.69 5.86 -4.52
C ARG A 8 -1.72 4.82 -4.10
N ALA A 9 -1.73 4.44 -2.83
CA ALA A 9 -2.72 3.50 -2.30
C ALA A 9 -4.15 4.00 -2.55
N ALA A 10 -4.42 5.27 -2.26
CA ALA A 10 -5.74 5.86 -2.52
C ALA A 10 -6.12 5.78 -4.00
N LYS A 11 -5.18 6.04 -4.89
CA LYS A 11 -5.39 5.95 -6.33
C LYS A 11 -5.72 4.52 -6.75
N LEU A 12 -5.00 3.53 -6.23
CA LEU A 12 -5.21 2.13 -6.58
C LEU A 12 -6.54 1.59 -6.05
N TYR A 13 -6.95 2.01 -4.84
CA TYR A 13 -8.23 1.62 -4.28
C TYR A 13 -9.42 2.42 -4.85
N GLY A 14 -9.16 3.42 -5.68
CA GLY A 14 -10.22 4.22 -6.28
C GLY A 14 -10.94 5.14 -5.30
N GLY A 15 -10.28 5.53 -4.22
CA GLY A 15 -10.83 6.46 -3.22
C GLY A 15 -11.72 5.82 -2.15
N ALA A 16 -11.93 4.51 -2.19
CA ALA A 16 -12.70 3.80 -1.18
C ALA A 16 -11.82 3.38 0.00
N ASP A 17 -12.43 3.26 1.18
CA ASP A 17 -11.77 2.69 2.34
C ASP A 17 -12.00 1.18 2.34
N PRO A 18 -10.97 0.38 2.06
CA PRO A 18 -11.13 -1.05 1.90
C PRO A 18 -11.19 -1.80 3.23
N ILE A 19 -11.73 -3.02 3.17
CA ILE A 19 -11.64 -4.00 4.24
C ILE A 19 -10.54 -4.99 3.83
N GLU A 20 -9.57 -5.21 4.72
CA GLU A 20 -8.46 -6.13 4.48
C GLU A 20 -8.33 -7.14 5.62
N ASP A 21 -7.67 -8.26 5.35
CA ASP A 21 -7.49 -9.33 6.32
C ASP A 21 -6.13 -9.21 7.00
N TYR A 22 -6.13 -9.09 8.32
CA TYR A 22 -4.92 -8.97 9.12
C TYR A 22 -4.64 -10.28 9.85
N TYR A 23 -3.47 -10.84 9.58
CA TYR A 23 -3.04 -12.11 10.21
C TYR A 23 -1.88 -11.91 11.18
N CYS A 24 -1.34 -10.69 11.27
CA CYS A 24 -0.25 -10.37 12.18
C CYS A 24 -0.80 -9.85 13.50
N ASN A 25 -0.25 -10.38 14.62
CA ASN A 25 -0.58 -9.90 15.95
C ASN A 25 0.20 -8.64 16.33
N TYR A 26 1.19 -8.26 15.54
CA TYR A 26 2.08 -7.14 15.82
C TYR A 26 2.02 -6.13 14.69
N GLY A 27 2.19 -4.86 15.04
CA GLY A 27 2.30 -3.77 14.11
C GLY A 27 3.52 -2.92 14.40
N VAL A 28 3.66 -1.82 13.67
CA VAL A 28 4.73 -0.86 13.91
C VAL A 28 4.45 -0.10 15.20
N ASN A 29 5.45 -0.03 16.07
CA ASN A 29 5.34 0.75 17.31
C ASN A 29 5.00 2.22 16.95
N PRO A 30 3.91 2.79 17.51
CA PRO A 30 3.53 4.17 17.22
C PRO A 30 4.64 5.20 17.47
N ASP A 31 5.57 4.92 18.37
CA ASP A 31 6.69 5.81 18.69
C ASP A 31 7.61 6.01 17.47
N TYR A 32 7.57 5.14 16.49
CA TYR A 32 8.41 5.22 15.28
C TYR A 32 7.71 5.82 14.06
N HIS A 33 6.41 6.13 14.15
CA HIS A 33 5.66 6.69 13.01
C HIS A 33 6.29 7.98 12.48
N ALA A 34 6.59 8.92 13.38
CA ALA A 34 7.17 10.19 12.98
C ALA A 34 8.56 10.03 12.36
N ALA A 35 9.36 9.09 12.88
CA ALA A 35 10.69 8.82 12.33
C ALA A 35 10.60 8.25 10.91
N ILE A 36 9.67 7.35 10.68
CA ILE A 36 9.44 6.74 9.35
C ILE A 36 9.04 7.83 8.34
N GLU A 37 8.11 8.71 8.71
CA GLU A 37 7.68 9.80 7.84
C GLU A 37 8.79 10.83 7.58
N ARG A 38 9.62 11.13 8.59
CA ARG A 38 10.75 12.06 8.42
C ARG A 38 11.81 11.52 7.46
N HIS A 39 11.93 10.20 7.33
CA HIS A 39 12.91 9.58 6.45
C HIS A 39 12.35 9.27 5.05
N GLY A 40 11.25 9.90 4.67
CA GLY A 40 10.76 9.90 3.31
C GLY A 40 9.68 8.88 2.98
N MET A 41 9.24 8.08 3.95
CA MET A 41 8.13 7.17 3.74
C MET A 41 6.80 7.84 4.06
N VAL A 42 5.78 7.54 3.27
CA VAL A 42 4.43 8.05 3.47
C VAL A 42 3.57 6.96 4.09
N VAL A 43 2.94 7.24 5.22
CA VAL A 43 1.94 6.34 5.80
C VAL A 43 0.63 6.60 5.06
N SER A 44 0.27 5.71 4.16
CA SER A 44 -0.89 5.89 3.29
C SER A 44 -2.14 5.16 3.76
N GLY A 45 -2.00 4.16 4.62
CA GLY A 45 -3.14 3.44 5.18
C GLY A 45 -3.02 3.29 6.69
N VAL A 46 -4.10 3.55 7.41
CA VAL A 46 -4.16 3.44 8.87
C VAL A 46 -5.39 2.66 9.31
N GLY A 47 -5.27 1.96 10.41
CA GLY A 47 -6.40 1.27 11.04
C GLY A 47 -7.23 2.20 11.94
N GLU A 48 -8.22 1.63 12.62
CA GLU A 48 -9.17 2.40 13.45
C GLU A 48 -8.49 3.14 14.61
N ALA A 49 -7.43 2.58 15.15
CA ALA A 49 -6.66 3.21 16.24
C ALA A 49 -5.51 4.08 15.73
N GLY A 50 -5.45 4.34 14.42
CA GLY A 50 -4.37 5.11 13.81
C GLY A 50 -3.10 4.32 13.56
N GLU A 51 -3.13 3.01 13.77
CA GLU A 51 -1.96 2.15 13.52
C GLU A 51 -1.63 2.08 12.04
N MET A 52 -0.33 2.01 11.75
CA MET A 52 0.18 1.96 10.39
C MET A 52 -0.19 0.65 9.72
N ARG A 53 -0.79 0.73 8.53
CA ARG A 53 -1.20 -0.45 7.73
C ARG A 53 -0.57 -0.48 6.36
N ILE A 54 -0.30 0.68 5.76
CA ILE A 54 0.41 0.79 4.48
C ILE A 54 1.43 1.90 4.58
N VAL A 55 2.63 1.65 4.09
CA VAL A 55 3.64 2.69 3.85
C VAL A 55 4.09 2.62 2.40
N GLU A 56 4.46 3.77 1.84
CA GLU A 56 4.88 3.86 0.45
C GLU A 56 5.98 4.89 0.27
N LEU A 57 6.75 4.74 -0.83
CA LEU A 57 7.71 5.72 -1.30
C LEU A 57 7.16 6.37 -2.57
N SER A 58 6.95 7.69 -2.52
CA SER A 58 6.29 8.42 -3.61
C SER A 58 7.17 8.60 -4.84
N ASP A 59 8.48 8.67 -4.68
CA ASP A 59 9.45 8.86 -5.75
C ASP A 59 10.04 7.56 -6.28
N HIS A 60 9.46 6.43 -5.91
CA HIS A 60 9.83 5.11 -6.42
C HIS A 60 8.79 4.68 -7.47
N PRO A 61 9.15 3.94 -8.53
CA PRO A 61 8.20 3.45 -9.53
C PRO A 61 7.04 2.69 -8.92
N PHE A 62 7.32 1.83 -7.93
CA PHE A 62 6.30 1.19 -7.12
C PHE A 62 6.93 0.64 -5.84
N PHE A 63 6.55 1.21 -4.71
CA PHE A 63 6.93 0.67 -3.40
C PHE A 63 5.75 0.86 -2.44
N LEU A 64 5.11 -0.24 -2.10
CA LEU A 64 4.09 -0.31 -1.06
C LEU A 64 4.40 -1.47 -0.13
N ALA A 65 4.44 -1.22 1.16
CA ALA A 65 4.55 -2.25 2.18
C ALA A 65 3.26 -2.28 2.99
N THR A 66 2.69 -3.46 3.16
CA THR A 66 1.42 -3.64 3.85
C THR A 66 1.58 -4.55 5.06
N LEU A 67 0.78 -4.30 6.10
CA LEU A 67 0.66 -5.17 7.27
C LEU A 67 -0.59 -6.04 7.20
N PHE A 68 -1.09 -6.26 6.00
CA PHE A 68 -2.15 -7.20 5.70
C PHE A 68 -1.74 -8.00 4.45
N LEU A 69 -2.53 -9.01 4.11
CA LEU A 69 -2.24 -9.88 2.97
C LEU A 69 -3.20 -9.55 1.81
N PRO A 70 -2.77 -8.71 0.84
CA PRO A 70 -3.62 -8.39 -0.31
C PRO A 70 -4.11 -9.63 -1.06
N GLN A 71 -3.26 -10.64 -1.18
CA GLN A 71 -3.61 -11.87 -1.87
C GLN A 71 -4.76 -12.63 -1.21
N ALA A 72 -5.03 -12.41 0.08
CA ALA A 72 -6.13 -13.08 0.78
C ALA A 72 -7.50 -12.67 0.24
N ARG A 73 -7.59 -11.49 -0.40
CA ARG A 73 -8.82 -10.96 -0.99
C ARG A 73 -8.72 -10.78 -2.50
N SER A 74 -7.80 -11.51 -3.13
CA SER A 74 -7.61 -11.45 -4.58
C SER A 74 -8.16 -12.73 -5.22
N THR A 75 -8.92 -12.58 -6.29
CA THR A 75 -9.44 -13.68 -7.08
C THR A 75 -9.21 -13.41 -8.56
N ALA A 76 -9.35 -14.42 -9.42
CA ALA A 76 -9.18 -14.26 -10.87
C ALA A 76 -10.18 -13.25 -11.44
N SER A 77 -11.42 -13.24 -10.93
CA SER A 77 -12.47 -12.32 -11.40
C SER A 77 -12.41 -10.95 -10.72
N ARG A 78 -11.77 -10.85 -9.54
CA ARG A 78 -11.58 -9.62 -8.77
C ARG A 78 -10.18 -9.56 -8.21
N PRO A 79 -9.17 -9.29 -9.05
CA PRO A 79 -7.80 -9.17 -8.54
C PRO A 79 -7.68 -7.97 -7.61
N HIS A 80 -6.89 -8.14 -6.55
CA HIS A 80 -6.70 -7.08 -5.55
C HIS A 80 -6.06 -5.84 -6.21
N PRO A 81 -6.56 -4.63 -5.93
CA PRO A 81 -6.05 -3.40 -6.57
C PRO A 81 -4.55 -3.18 -6.41
N LEU A 82 -3.98 -3.52 -5.25
CA LEU A 82 -2.55 -3.33 -5.00
C LEU A 82 -1.72 -4.30 -5.85
N ILE A 83 -2.21 -5.52 -6.03
CA ILE A 83 -1.54 -6.52 -6.88
C ILE A 83 -1.59 -6.09 -8.35
N VAL A 84 -2.74 -5.61 -8.81
CA VAL A 84 -2.89 -5.07 -10.16
C VAL A 84 -1.95 -3.88 -10.37
N GLY A 85 -1.86 -2.98 -9.40
CA GLY A 85 -0.97 -1.83 -9.47
C GLY A 85 0.50 -2.23 -9.57
N TYR A 86 0.91 -3.21 -8.78
CA TYR A 86 2.27 -3.74 -8.85
C TYR A 86 2.57 -4.35 -10.22
N ALA A 87 1.69 -5.19 -10.72
CA ALA A 87 1.86 -5.83 -12.02
C ALA A 87 1.95 -4.79 -13.15
N SER A 88 1.13 -3.75 -13.09
CA SER A 88 1.16 -2.65 -14.06
C SER A 88 2.47 -1.89 -14.02
N ALA A 89 3.00 -1.64 -12.83
CA ALA A 89 4.27 -0.95 -12.66
C ALA A 89 5.43 -1.78 -13.20
N VAL A 90 5.44 -3.08 -12.93
CA VAL A 90 6.46 -4.00 -13.46
C VAL A 90 6.39 -4.04 -14.99
N ALA A 91 5.22 -4.10 -15.58
CA ALA A 91 5.05 -4.09 -17.03
C ALA A 91 5.55 -2.77 -17.64
N GLY A 92 5.30 -1.64 -16.99
CA GLY A 92 5.77 -0.33 -17.42
C GLY A 92 7.29 -0.21 -17.39
N VAL A 93 7.93 -0.63 -16.31
CA VAL A 93 9.40 -0.63 -16.20
C VAL A 93 10.03 -1.54 -17.25
N ARG A 94 9.46 -2.74 -17.42
CA ARG A 94 9.93 -3.69 -18.43
C ARG A 94 9.82 -3.12 -19.85
N HIS A 95 8.74 -2.41 -20.13
CA HIS A 95 8.55 -1.75 -21.43
C HIS A 95 9.59 -0.68 -21.67
N VAL A 96 9.90 0.13 -20.67
CA VAL A 96 10.93 1.17 -20.75
C VAL A 96 12.31 0.58 -20.98
N GLU A 97 12.66 -0.52 -20.31
CA GLU A 97 13.95 -1.18 -20.45
C GLU A 97 14.19 -1.74 -21.84
N ARG A 98 13.16 -2.03 -22.59
CA ARG A 98 13.27 -2.54 -23.96
C ARG A 98 13.59 -1.47 -24.99
N ARG A 99 13.57 -0.23 -24.59
CA ARG A 99 13.95 0.88 -25.48
C ARG A 99 15.45 1.09 -25.48
#